data_f73f6b399784de108812443af65ddb06
#
_entry.id   f73f6b399784de108812443af65ddb06
#
_cell.length_a   1.000
_cell.length_b   1.000
_cell.length_c   1.000
_cell.angle_alpha   90.00
_cell.angle_beta   90.00
_cell.angle_gamma   90.00
#
_symmetry.space_group_name_H-M   'P 1'
#
loop_
_entity.id
_entity.type
_entity.pdbx_description
1 polymer ?
#
loop_
_entity_poly.entity_id
_entity_poly.type
_entity_poly.pdbx_seq_one_letter_code
_entity_poly.pdbx_strand_id
1 'polypeptide(L)'
;MPTLLADAGAGSGDPDLGLLKAVNGLAADAPGWLDSLVAWTAEYGILFGLAAIGLVAWLGARRRPDAPVAVAGVLWAPLAVAVSELANLPISQLVDRPRPFVTHPELDVLVPGKEDTLSFVSDHSAMSMGVAVALFLVNRRLGLAAGALALLQGFCRLFVGVHYPTDVLGGYALATAVVLLLAPLAMAVLVPLCHALSRGALRPLVVARAAAADSGRRRQAAPAARRSGRRAGRDRSPEPERGSGSDLAA
;
A
#
# COMPACT_ATOMS: atom_id res chain seq x y z
N MET A 1 -16.45 6.33 -40.89
CA MET A 1 -17.55 6.15 -39.93
C MET A 1 -16.97 5.92 -38.53
N PRO A 2 -16.68 6.98 -37.77
CA PRO A 2 -16.47 6.84 -36.31
C PRO A 2 -17.19 7.96 -35.54
N THR A 3 -18.45 8.28 -35.86
CA THR A 3 -19.17 9.38 -35.20
C THR A 3 -20.41 8.95 -34.43
N LEU A 4 -20.63 7.65 -34.22
CA LEU A 4 -21.84 7.15 -33.56
C LEU A 4 -21.67 6.85 -32.06
N LEU A 5 -20.46 6.97 -31.47
CA LEU A 5 -20.23 6.75 -30.03
C LEU A 5 -20.00 8.04 -29.23
N ALA A 6 -19.81 9.17 -29.91
CA ALA A 6 -19.55 10.47 -29.24
C ALA A 6 -20.84 11.19 -28.80
N ASP A 7 -22.02 10.80 -29.27
CA ASP A 7 -23.28 11.52 -29.04
C ASP A 7 -24.22 10.86 -28.02
N ALA A 8 -23.82 9.80 -27.38
CA ALA A 8 -24.64 9.10 -26.37
C ALA A 8 -24.59 9.73 -24.96
N GLY A 9 -23.84 10.81 -24.72
CA GLY A 9 -23.61 11.41 -23.41
C GLY A 9 -24.12 12.84 -23.20
N ALA A 10 -24.70 13.48 -24.21
CA ALA A 10 -25.10 14.89 -24.12
C ALA A 10 -26.54 15.12 -23.57
N GLY A 11 -27.14 14.11 -22.94
CA GLY A 11 -28.46 14.23 -22.32
C GLY A 11 -28.35 14.49 -20.82
N SER A 12 -29.27 15.29 -20.28
CA SER A 12 -29.46 15.70 -18.87
C SER A 12 -29.64 14.56 -17.85
N GLY A 13 -28.96 13.44 -18.02
CA GLY A 13 -29.06 12.22 -17.25
C GLY A 13 -27.73 11.47 -17.05
N ASP A 14 -26.55 12.03 -17.42
CA ASP A 14 -25.27 11.39 -17.13
C ASP A 14 -24.97 11.48 -15.62
N PRO A 15 -25.02 10.36 -14.87
CA PRO A 15 -24.81 10.36 -13.43
C PRO A 15 -23.38 10.76 -13.05
N ASP A 16 -22.40 10.53 -13.95
CA ASP A 16 -20.99 10.88 -13.72
C ASP A 16 -20.82 12.42 -13.70
N LEU A 17 -21.39 13.10 -14.70
CA LEU A 17 -21.39 14.56 -14.73
C LEU A 17 -22.28 15.16 -13.63
N GLY A 18 -23.42 14.55 -13.34
CA GLY A 18 -24.33 15.02 -12.30
C GLY A 18 -23.68 15.04 -10.92
N LEU A 19 -22.98 13.97 -10.55
CA LEU A 19 -22.25 13.88 -9.28
C LEU A 19 -21.05 14.85 -9.26
N LEU A 20 -20.33 14.99 -10.36
CA LEU A 20 -19.24 15.97 -10.48
C LEU A 20 -19.76 17.39 -10.23
N LYS A 21 -20.83 17.80 -10.90
CA LYS A 21 -21.43 19.14 -10.73
C LYS A 21 -21.91 19.37 -9.30
N ALA A 22 -22.50 18.35 -8.66
CA ALA A 22 -22.96 18.46 -7.27
C ALA A 22 -21.80 18.68 -6.29
N VAL A 23 -20.64 18.02 -6.49
CA VAL A 23 -19.46 18.18 -5.63
C VAL A 23 -18.70 19.47 -5.96
N ASN A 24 -18.49 19.77 -7.26
CA ASN A 24 -17.78 20.98 -7.72
C ASN A 24 -18.57 22.24 -7.38
N GLY A 25 -19.92 22.20 -7.44
CA GLY A 25 -20.75 23.32 -7.06
C GLY A 25 -20.59 23.76 -5.57
N LEU A 26 -20.04 22.91 -4.70
CA LEU A 26 -19.66 23.32 -3.34
C LEU A 26 -18.52 24.35 -3.34
N ALA A 27 -17.69 24.39 -4.39
CA ALA A 27 -16.64 25.38 -4.56
C ALA A 27 -17.21 26.77 -4.88
N ALA A 28 -18.28 26.84 -5.68
CA ALA A 28 -18.90 28.11 -6.06
C ALA A 28 -19.41 28.92 -4.84
N ASP A 29 -19.84 28.22 -3.79
CA ASP A 29 -20.35 28.83 -2.54
C ASP A 29 -19.27 28.96 -1.45
N ALA A 30 -18.06 28.47 -1.70
CA ALA A 30 -16.97 28.42 -0.74
C ALA A 30 -16.19 29.77 -0.69
N PRO A 31 -15.69 30.16 0.50
CA PRO A 31 -14.78 31.30 0.55
C PRO A 31 -13.43 30.95 -0.09
N GLY A 32 -12.82 31.91 -0.83
CA GLY A 32 -11.61 31.66 -1.63
C GLY A 32 -10.39 31.12 -0.87
N TRP A 33 -10.30 31.31 0.46
CA TRP A 33 -9.27 30.65 1.28
C TRP A 33 -9.49 29.15 1.37
N LEU A 34 -10.74 28.67 1.37
CA LEU A 34 -11.09 27.26 1.40
C LEU A 34 -10.75 26.61 0.05
N ASP A 35 -11.08 27.26 -1.06
CA ASP A 35 -10.73 26.80 -2.40
C ASP A 35 -9.21 26.62 -2.56
N SER A 36 -8.46 27.62 -2.10
CA SER A 36 -6.99 27.56 -2.13
C SER A 36 -6.45 26.45 -1.25
N LEU A 37 -7.04 26.23 -0.07
CA LEU A 37 -6.66 25.13 0.83
C LEU A 37 -6.96 23.76 0.21
N VAL A 38 -8.16 23.60 -0.38
CA VAL A 38 -8.56 22.34 -1.00
C VAL A 38 -7.72 22.09 -2.24
N ALA A 39 -7.47 23.08 -3.08
CA ALA A 39 -6.61 22.97 -4.26
C ALA A 39 -5.18 22.54 -3.88
N TRP A 40 -4.57 23.18 -2.87
CA TRP A 40 -3.26 22.78 -2.36
C TRP A 40 -3.26 21.37 -1.76
N THR A 41 -4.30 21.05 -0.99
CA THR A 41 -4.46 19.72 -0.37
C THR A 41 -4.63 18.63 -1.42
N ALA A 42 -5.43 18.91 -2.46
CA ALA A 42 -5.68 18.00 -3.58
C ALA A 42 -4.41 17.73 -4.42
N GLU A 43 -3.54 18.71 -4.55
CA GLU A 43 -2.34 18.58 -5.38
C GLU A 43 -1.14 18.02 -4.59
N TYR A 44 -0.95 18.45 -3.34
CA TYR A 44 0.25 18.15 -2.55
C TYR A 44 -0.04 17.60 -1.15
N GLY A 45 -1.01 18.17 -0.44
CA GLY A 45 -1.18 17.94 1.00
C GLY A 45 -1.40 16.47 1.34
N ILE A 46 -2.28 15.79 0.61
CA ILE A 46 -2.57 14.36 0.83
C ILE A 46 -1.37 13.49 0.49
N LEU A 47 -0.62 13.80 -0.56
CA LEU A 47 0.59 13.07 -0.93
C LEU A 47 1.66 13.17 0.14
N PHE A 48 1.86 14.36 0.75
CA PHE A 48 2.74 14.51 1.91
C PHE A 48 2.25 13.74 3.12
N GLY A 49 0.93 13.73 3.38
CA GLY A 49 0.32 12.91 4.43
C GLY A 49 0.58 11.41 4.24
N LEU A 50 0.41 10.91 3.02
CA LEU A 50 0.68 9.52 2.66
C LEU A 50 2.18 9.18 2.79
N ALA A 51 3.07 10.08 2.37
CA ALA A 51 4.50 9.92 2.55
C ALA A 51 4.88 9.85 4.04
N ALA A 52 4.28 10.69 4.89
CA ALA A 52 4.46 10.63 6.34
C ALA A 52 3.98 9.31 6.94
N ILE A 53 2.79 8.80 6.53
CA ILE A 53 2.29 7.49 6.95
C ILE A 53 3.26 6.38 6.48
N GLY A 54 3.76 6.43 5.25
CA GLY A 54 4.76 5.51 4.72
C GLY A 54 6.05 5.51 5.53
N LEU A 55 6.53 6.70 5.93
CA LEU A 55 7.69 6.85 6.80
C LEU A 55 7.45 6.21 8.18
N VAL A 56 6.29 6.45 8.80
CA VAL A 56 5.90 5.81 10.07
C VAL A 56 5.83 4.29 9.92
N ALA A 57 5.26 3.81 8.81
CA ALA A 57 5.21 2.37 8.51
C ALA A 57 6.61 1.77 8.39
N TRP A 58 7.52 2.43 7.67
CA TRP A 58 8.91 2.00 7.52
C TRP A 58 9.66 2.00 8.86
N LEU A 59 9.54 3.08 9.67
CA LEU A 59 10.16 3.15 11.00
C LEU A 59 9.65 2.04 11.93
N GLY A 60 8.34 1.73 11.85
CA GLY A 60 7.73 0.61 12.58
C GLY A 60 8.21 -0.76 12.08
N ALA A 61 8.23 -0.96 10.76
CA ALA A 61 8.66 -2.20 10.12
C ALA A 61 10.09 -2.60 10.50
N ARG A 62 11.02 -1.63 10.56
CA ARG A 62 12.43 -1.86 10.96
C ARG A 62 12.62 -2.38 12.38
N ARG A 63 11.62 -2.21 13.26
CA ARG A 63 11.65 -2.63 14.67
C ARG A 63 11.02 -4.01 14.89
N ARG A 64 10.41 -4.59 13.86
CA ARG A 64 9.73 -5.91 13.95
C ARG A 64 10.76 -7.04 13.97
N PRO A 65 10.41 -8.20 14.57
CA PRO A 65 11.23 -9.42 14.51
C PRO A 65 11.47 -9.90 13.07
N ASP A 66 10.49 -9.69 12.19
CA ASP A 66 10.49 -10.00 10.75
C ASP A 66 10.81 -8.78 9.88
N ALA A 67 11.67 -7.87 10.39
CA ALA A 67 11.97 -6.58 9.75
C ALA A 67 12.25 -6.66 8.23
N PRO A 68 13.06 -7.60 7.68
CA PRO A 68 13.29 -7.67 6.24
C PRO A 68 12.01 -7.88 5.44
N VAL A 69 11.09 -8.71 5.93
CA VAL A 69 9.80 -8.97 5.27
C VAL A 69 8.88 -7.74 5.37
N ALA A 70 8.79 -7.15 6.57
CA ALA A 70 7.95 -5.99 6.81
C ALA A 70 8.43 -4.76 6.01
N VAL A 71 9.76 -4.52 5.93
CA VAL A 71 10.34 -3.44 5.13
C VAL A 71 10.13 -3.69 3.64
N ALA A 72 10.28 -4.94 3.16
CA ALA A 72 9.95 -5.29 1.78
C ALA A 72 8.50 -4.91 1.41
N GLY A 73 7.55 -5.21 2.30
CA GLY A 73 6.15 -4.81 2.11
C GLY A 73 5.93 -3.30 2.07
N VAL A 74 6.65 -2.52 2.89
CA VAL A 74 6.57 -1.05 2.82
C VAL A 74 7.20 -0.52 1.52
N LEU A 75 8.32 -1.08 1.06
CA LEU A 75 8.97 -0.71 -0.20
C LEU A 75 8.09 -1.05 -1.41
N TRP A 76 7.21 -2.04 -1.28
CA TRP A 76 6.25 -2.36 -2.33
C TRP A 76 5.31 -1.18 -2.62
N ALA A 77 4.94 -0.35 -1.64
CA ALA A 77 4.00 0.75 -1.86
C ALA A 77 4.45 1.74 -2.96
N PRO A 78 5.63 2.38 -2.90
CA PRO A 78 6.07 3.29 -3.97
C PRO A 78 6.32 2.56 -5.30
N LEU A 79 6.74 1.30 -5.28
CA LEU A 79 6.93 0.53 -6.51
C LEU A 79 5.60 0.20 -7.17
N ALA A 80 4.58 -0.19 -6.40
CA ALA A 80 3.24 -0.44 -6.92
C ALA A 80 2.61 0.81 -7.50
N VAL A 81 2.82 1.99 -6.88
CA VAL A 81 2.42 3.28 -7.45
C VAL A 81 3.10 3.48 -8.81
N ALA A 82 4.42 3.34 -8.90
CA ALA A 82 5.14 3.50 -10.17
C ALA A 82 4.63 2.54 -11.26
N VAL A 83 4.35 1.29 -10.90
CA VAL A 83 3.77 0.31 -11.85
C VAL A 83 2.35 0.71 -12.26
N SER A 84 1.53 1.24 -11.34
CA SER A 84 0.18 1.71 -11.66
C SER A 84 0.21 2.89 -12.64
N GLU A 85 1.12 3.86 -12.43
CA GLU A 85 1.30 5.00 -13.32
C GLU A 85 1.78 4.55 -14.72
N LEU A 86 2.73 3.62 -14.77
CA LEU A 86 3.18 3.04 -16.05
C LEU A 86 2.06 2.29 -16.77
N ALA A 87 1.22 1.56 -16.03
CA ALA A 87 0.05 0.87 -16.61
C ALA A 87 -1.02 1.86 -17.07
N ASN A 88 -1.13 3.03 -16.43
CA ASN A 88 -2.08 4.07 -16.82
C ASN A 88 -1.74 4.70 -18.18
N LEU A 89 -0.47 4.77 -18.57
CA LEU A 89 -0.07 5.42 -19.83
C LEU A 89 -0.81 4.86 -21.06
N PRO A 90 -0.80 3.55 -21.36
CA PRO A 90 -1.57 3.00 -22.47
C PRO A 90 -3.09 3.05 -22.22
N ILE A 91 -3.56 2.93 -20.99
CA ILE A 91 -4.99 2.95 -20.64
C ILE A 91 -5.57 4.34 -20.95
N SER A 92 -4.91 5.40 -20.50
CA SER A 92 -5.36 6.78 -20.74
C SER A 92 -5.45 7.10 -22.22
N GLN A 93 -4.45 6.68 -23.01
CA GLN A 93 -4.45 6.87 -24.47
C GLN A 93 -5.54 6.05 -25.18
N LEU A 94 -5.83 4.84 -24.69
CA LEU A 94 -6.87 3.99 -25.26
C LEU A 94 -8.28 4.54 -25.00
N VAL A 95 -8.52 5.10 -23.80
CA VAL A 95 -9.80 5.67 -23.40
C VAL A 95 -9.99 7.06 -24.03
N ASP A 96 -8.91 7.83 -24.19
CA ASP A 96 -8.85 9.16 -24.83
C ASP A 96 -9.94 10.13 -24.33
N ARG A 97 -10.15 10.14 -22.99
CA ARG A 97 -11.18 10.96 -22.35
C ARG A 97 -10.65 12.36 -22.05
N PRO A 98 -11.26 13.43 -22.61
CA PRO A 98 -10.90 14.80 -22.24
C PRO A 98 -11.28 15.08 -20.77
N ARG A 99 -10.62 16.05 -20.17
CA ARG A 99 -10.97 16.48 -18.81
C ARG A 99 -12.33 17.15 -18.77
N PRO A 100 -13.08 17.05 -17.64
CA PRO A 100 -14.46 17.54 -17.56
C PRO A 100 -14.57 19.03 -17.90
N PHE A 101 -13.65 19.86 -17.47
CA PHE A 101 -13.70 21.32 -17.72
C PHE A 101 -13.39 21.72 -19.18
N VAL A 102 -12.81 20.81 -19.98
CA VAL A 102 -12.62 21.04 -21.43
C VAL A 102 -13.96 20.94 -22.17
N THR A 103 -14.81 20.00 -21.74
CA THR A 103 -16.14 19.78 -22.34
C THR A 103 -17.26 20.53 -21.62
N HIS A 104 -17.03 20.96 -20.37
CA HIS A 104 -17.98 21.62 -19.49
C HIS A 104 -17.37 22.90 -18.88
N PRO A 105 -17.30 24.01 -19.66
CA PRO A 105 -16.69 25.27 -19.21
C PRO A 105 -17.37 25.94 -18.01
N GLU A 106 -18.55 25.47 -17.65
CA GLU A 106 -19.30 25.92 -16.46
C GLU A 106 -18.77 25.39 -15.13
N LEU A 107 -17.80 24.48 -15.14
CA LEU A 107 -17.20 23.95 -13.92
C LEU A 107 -16.15 24.90 -13.34
N ASP A 108 -16.12 25.01 -12.01
CA ASP A 108 -15.10 25.76 -11.29
C ASP A 108 -13.77 24.98 -11.23
N VAL A 109 -12.78 25.43 -12.00
CA VAL A 109 -11.46 24.79 -12.08
C VAL A 109 -10.49 25.46 -11.13
N LEU A 110 -10.22 24.81 -9.99
CA LEU A 110 -9.32 25.37 -8.97
C LEU A 110 -7.84 25.00 -9.19
N VAL A 111 -7.55 24.09 -10.14
CA VAL A 111 -6.18 23.64 -10.50
C VAL A 111 -6.00 23.76 -12.00
N PRO A 112 -5.53 24.94 -12.52
CA PRO A 112 -5.32 25.16 -13.94
C PRO A 112 -4.11 24.41 -14.50
N GLY A 113 -3.93 24.44 -15.83
CA GLY A 113 -2.72 23.93 -16.52
C GLY A 113 -2.77 22.43 -16.82
N LYS A 114 -3.97 21.85 -16.90
CA LYS A 114 -4.18 20.42 -17.24
C LYS A 114 -4.99 20.22 -18.53
N GLU A 115 -5.12 21.28 -19.34
CA GLU A 115 -5.97 21.34 -20.53
C GLU A 115 -5.57 20.30 -21.60
N ASP A 116 -4.27 20.07 -21.75
CA ASP A 116 -3.68 19.15 -22.73
C ASP A 116 -3.50 17.72 -22.21
N THR A 117 -4.09 17.38 -21.04
CA THR A 117 -3.93 16.05 -20.44
C THR A 117 -5.25 15.29 -20.40
N LEU A 118 -5.18 13.97 -20.50
CA LEU A 118 -6.33 13.08 -20.43
C LEU A 118 -6.87 12.94 -19.00
N SER A 119 -8.17 12.60 -18.88
CA SER A 119 -8.85 12.51 -17.60
C SER A 119 -8.77 11.12 -16.97
N PHE A 120 -8.89 10.07 -17.77
CA PHE A 120 -8.96 8.68 -17.30
C PHE A 120 -7.58 7.99 -17.30
N VAL A 121 -7.15 7.30 -16.23
CA VAL A 121 -7.68 7.32 -14.88
C VAL A 121 -7.04 8.47 -14.09
N SER A 122 -7.61 8.80 -12.90
CA SER A 122 -7.02 9.83 -12.04
C SER A 122 -5.73 9.34 -11.38
N ASP A 123 -4.57 9.89 -11.75
CA ASP A 123 -3.23 9.57 -11.22
C ASP A 123 -3.18 9.74 -9.69
N HIS A 124 -3.65 10.88 -9.16
CA HIS A 124 -3.66 11.14 -7.73
C HIS A 124 -4.51 10.13 -6.96
N SER A 125 -5.63 9.67 -7.54
CA SER A 125 -6.47 8.63 -6.96
C SER A 125 -5.75 7.27 -6.99
N ALA A 126 -5.09 6.93 -8.10
CA ALA A 126 -4.31 5.71 -8.22
C ALA A 126 -3.13 5.69 -7.23
N MET A 127 -2.33 6.78 -7.18
CA MET A 127 -1.22 6.91 -6.22
C MET A 127 -1.68 6.72 -4.78
N SER A 128 -2.73 7.44 -4.36
CA SER A 128 -3.21 7.42 -2.98
C SER A 128 -3.77 6.06 -2.57
N MET A 129 -4.55 5.42 -3.43
CA MET A 129 -5.11 4.09 -3.17
C MET A 129 -4.03 3.01 -3.22
N GLY A 130 -3.06 3.11 -4.12
CA GLY A 130 -1.93 2.19 -4.21
C GLY A 130 -1.11 2.15 -2.92
N VAL A 131 -0.79 3.34 -2.36
CA VAL A 131 -0.14 3.43 -1.05
C VAL A 131 -1.01 2.83 0.06
N ALA A 132 -2.31 3.14 0.07
CA ALA A 132 -3.24 2.66 1.09
C ALA A 132 -3.34 1.14 1.12
N VAL A 133 -3.54 0.51 -0.03
CA VAL A 133 -3.69 -0.96 -0.15
C VAL A 133 -2.36 -1.65 0.17
N ALA A 134 -1.24 -1.16 -0.33
CA ALA A 134 0.07 -1.74 -0.03
C ALA A 134 0.41 -1.66 1.46
N LEU A 135 0.17 -0.52 2.10
CA LEU A 135 0.37 -0.37 3.54
C LEU A 135 -0.61 -1.21 4.37
N PHE A 136 -1.83 -1.43 3.88
CA PHE A 136 -2.81 -2.28 4.54
C PHE A 136 -2.33 -3.74 4.67
N LEU A 137 -1.61 -4.25 3.68
CA LEU A 137 -1.01 -5.59 3.74
C LEU A 137 0.09 -5.71 4.81
N VAL A 138 0.76 -4.60 5.17
CA VAL A 138 1.82 -4.57 6.19
C VAL A 138 1.28 -4.24 7.58
N ASN A 139 0.41 -3.23 7.65
CA ASN A 139 -0.18 -2.73 8.89
C ASN A 139 -1.59 -2.17 8.61
N ARG A 140 -2.61 -2.90 9.04
CA ARG A 140 -4.02 -2.56 8.79
C ARG A 140 -4.41 -1.16 9.27
N ARG A 141 -3.89 -0.72 10.43
CA ARG A 141 -4.23 0.61 10.99
C ARG A 141 -3.68 1.74 10.11
N LEU A 142 -2.42 1.63 9.68
CA LEU A 142 -1.80 2.62 8.79
C LEU A 142 -2.41 2.57 7.39
N GLY A 143 -2.74 1.37 6.88
CA GLY A 143 -3.44 1.22 5.62
C GLY A 143 -4.84 1.83 5.64
N LEU A 144 -5.61 1.67 6.73
CA LEU A 144 -6.92 2.32 6.88
C LEU A 144 -6.80 3.85 6.96
N ALA A 145 -5.80 4.37 7.69
CA ALA A 145 -5.55 5.82 7.73
C ALA A 145 -5.18 6.37 6.34
N ALA A 146 -4.31 5.66 5.60
CA ALA A 146 -4.00 6.00 4.22
C ALA A 146 -5.22 5.87 3.29
N GLY A 147 -6.08 4.87 3.51
CA GLY A 147 -7.34 4.69 2.79
C GLY A 147 -8.31 5.86 2.98
N ALA A 148 -8.42 6.37 4.20
CA ALA A 148 -9.21 7.57 4.47
C ALA A 148 -8.67 8.79 3.71
N LEU A 149 -7.33 8.96 3.65
CA LEU A 149 -6.71 10.01 2.83
C LEU A 149 -6.92 9.77 1.33
N ALA A 150 -6.91 8.52 0.86
CA ALA A 150 -7.18 8.21 -0.53
C ALA A 150 -8.62 8.56 -0.93
N LEU A 151 -9.61 8.26 -0.10
CA LEU A 151 -10.99 8.65 -0.33
C LEU A 151 -11.15 10.18 -0.34
N LEU A 152 -10.49 10.87 0.60
CA LEU A 152 -10.44 12.33 0.62
C LEU A 152 -9.79 12.88 -0.65
N GLN A 153 -8.71 12.24 -1.15
CA GLN A 153 -8.07 12.63 -2.41
C GLN A 153 -9.05 12.58 -3.57
N GLY A 154 -9.81 11.49 -3.72
CA GLY A 154 -10.83 11.38 -4.77
C GLY A 154 -11.90 12.46 -4.66
N PHE A 155 -12.40 12.74 -3.45
CA PHE A 155 -13.34 13.83 -3.22
C PHE A 155 -12.74 15.18 -3.66
N CYS A 156 -11.51 15.49 -3.25
CA CYS A 156 -10.82 16.72 -3.64
C CYS A 156 -10.66 16.84 -5.17
N ARG A 157 -10.43 15.72 -5.90
CA ARG A 157 -10.31 15.76 -7.38
C ARG A 157 -11.63 16.15 -8.07
N LEU A 158 -12.77 15.78 -7.48
CA LEU A 158 -14.09 16.20 -7.94
C LEU A 158 -14.35 17.67 -7.56
N PHE A 159 -14.05 18.06 -6.32
CA PHE A 159 -14.24 19.41 -5.84
C PHE A 159 -13.49 20.44 -6.68
N VAL A 160 -12.22 20.17 -7.04
CA VAL A 160 -11.43 21.07 -7.89
C VAL A 160 -11.75 20.98 -9.39
N GLY A 161 -12.74 20.17 -9.80
CA GLY A 161 -13.29 20.13 -11.15
C GLY A 161 -12.43 19.44 -12.22
N VAL A 162 -11.42 18.64 -11.86
CA VAL A 162 -10.42 18.12 -12.81
C VAL A 162 -10.63 16.67 -13.25
N HIS A 163 -11.49 15.91 -12.59
CA HIS A 163 -11.80 14.50 -12.90
C HIS A 163 -13.27 14.18 -12.73
N TYR A 164 -13.75 13.24 -13.51
CA TYR A 164 -15.05 12.61 -13.28
C TYR A 164 -15.00 11.58 -12.14
N PRO A 165 -16.14 11.28 -11.47
CA PRO A 165 -16.24 10.19 -10.48
C PRO A 165 -15.68 8.86 -10.98
N THR A 166 -15.98 8.48 -12.23
CA THR A 166 -15.47 7.23 -12.83
C THR A 166 -13.97 7.23 -13.04
N ASP A 167 -13.32 8.38 -13.26
CA ASP A 167 -11.86 8.48 -13.36
C ASP A 167 -11.21 8.17 -12.00
N VAL A 168 -11.81 8.68 -10.91
CA VAL A 168 -11.38 8.41 -9.53
C VAL A 168 -11.52 6.94 -9.18
N LEU A 169 -12.69 6.36 -9.47
CA LEU A 169 -12.95 4.93 -9.25
C LEU A 169 -12.04 4.04 -10.10
N GLY A 170 -11.79 4.43 -11.35
CA GLY A 170 -10.84 3.77 -12.24
C GLY A 170 -9.42 3.75 -11.66
N GLY A 171 -8.96 4.90 -11.12
CA GLY A 171 -7.67 5.00 -10.42
C GLY A 171 -7.58 4.10 -9.20
N TYR A 172 -8.62 4.06 -8.37
CA TYR A 172 -8.69 3.15 -7.21
C TYR A 172 -8.65 1.68 -7.64
N ALA A 173 -9.41 1.32 -8.67
CA ALA A 173 -9.47 -0.05 -9.17
C ALA A 173 -8.14 -0.49 -9.76
N LEU A 174 -7.52 0.33 -10.62
CA LEU A 174 -6.23 0.07 -11.24
C LEU A 174 -5.14 -0.17 -10.18
N ALA A 175 -4.98 0.77 -9.25
CA ALA A 175 -3.95 0.67 -8.23
C ALA A 175 -4.18 -0.52 -7.29
N THR A 176 -5.43 -0.78 -6.88
CA THR A 176 -5.78 -1.95 -6.07
C THR A 176 -5.43 -3.24 -6.80
N ALA A 177 -5.79 -3.36 -8.08
CA ALA A 177 -5.47 -4.53 -8.89
C ALA A 177 -3.96 -4.74 -9.01
N VAL A 178 -3.20 -3.70 -9.36
CA VAL A 178 -1.72 -3.76 -9.45
C VAL A 178 -1.11 -4.21 -8.13
N VAL A 179 -1.49 -3.57 -7.01
CA VAL A 179 -0.94 -3.92 -5.68
C VAL A 179 -1.21 -5.37 -5.35
N LEU A 180 -2.45 -5.86 -5.49
CA LEU A 180 -2.83 -7.20 -5.05
C LEU A 180 -2.31 -8.29 -5.99
N LEU A 181 -2.39 -8.09 -7.30
CA LEU A 181 -1.98 -9.10 -8.29
C LEU A 181 -0.46 -9.26 -8.33
N LEU A 182 0.29 -8.17 -8.18
CA LEU A 182 1.75 -8.21 -8.27
C LEU A 182 2.45 -8.36 -6.91
N ALA A 183 1.74 -8.27 -5.79
CA ALA A 183 2.33 -8.43 -4.46
C ALA A 183 3.12 -9.74 -4.30
N PRO A 184 2.64 -10.93 -4.72
CA PRO A 184 3.42 -12.17 -4.58
C PRO A 184 4.75 -12.11 -5.32
N LEU A 185 4.77 -11.60 -6.55
CA LEU A 185 5.97 -11.43 -7.37
C LEU A 185 6.92 -10.40 -6.75
N ALA A 186 6.39 -9.26 -6.33
CA ALA A 186 7.17 -8.21 -5.67
C ALA A 186 7.84 -8.73 -4.39
N MET A 187 7.09 -9.45 -3.55
CA MET A 187 7.65 -10.04 -2.32
C MET A 187 8.67 -11.12 -2.59
N ALA A 188 8.52 -11.92 -3.66
CA ALA A 188 9.53 -12.90 -4.06
C ALA A 188 10.89 -12.26 -4.41
N VAL A 189 10.89 -11.01 -4.89
CA VAL A 189 12.11 -10.24 -5.21
C VAL A 189 12.57 -9.39 -4.02
N LEU A 190 11.67 -8.65 -3.40
CA LEU A 190 12.01 -7.65 -2.36
C LEU A 190 12.44 -8.30 -1.04
N VAL A 191 11.87 -9.44 -0.66
CA VAL A 191 12.23 -10.10 0.61
C VAL A 191 13.68 -10.59 0.59
N PRO A 192 14.16 -11.37 -0.40
CA PRO A 192 15.57 -11.75 -0.45
C PRO A 192 16.50 -10.55 -0.57
N LEU A 193 16.12 -9.49 -1.31
CA LEU A 193 16.87 -8.25 -1.38
C LEU A 193 17.02 -7.59 0.00
N CYS A 194 15.93 -7.42 0.74
CA CYS A 194 15.96 -6.89 2.11
C CYS A 194 16.79 -7.77 3.07
N HIS A 195 16.74 -9.09 2.92
CA HIS A 195 17.61 -10.00 3.67
C HIS A 195 19.09 -9.79 3.33
N ALA A 196 19.43 -9.60 2.07
CA ALA A 196 20.81 -9.31 1.64
C ALA A 196 21.29 -7.96 2.21
N LEU A 197 20.49 -6.90 2.07
CA LEU A 197 20.77 -5.56 2.61
C LEU A 197 20.94 -5.58 4.14
N SER A 198 20.18 -6.42 4.85
CA SER A 198 20.26 -6.54 6.31
C SER A 198 21.59 -7.14 6.82
N ARG A 199 22.40 -7.74 5.94
CA ARG A 199 23.71 -8.31 6.26
C ARG A 199 24.87 -7.38 5.95
N GLY A 200 24.66 -6.31 5.15
CA GLY A 200 25.68 -5.38 4.69
C GLY A 200 25.66 -4.01 5.37
N ALA A 201 26.33 -3.05 4.78
CA ALA A 201 26.40 -1.65 5.22
C ALA A 201 25.03 -0.96 5.29
N LEU A 202 24.06 -1.39 4.46
CA LEU A 202 22.70 -0.86 4.40
C LEU A 202 21.76 -1.47 5.45
N ARG A 203 22.26 -2.31 6.36
CA ARG A 203 21.47 -2.88 7.47
C ARG A 203 20.64 -1.86 8.23
N PRO A 204 21.09 -0.63 8.55
CA PRO A 204 20.28 0.35 9.25
C PRO A 204 18.99 0.76 8.54
N LEU A 205 18.92 0.61 7.21
CA LEU A 205 17.71 0.88 6.43
C LEU A 205 16.64 -0.20 6.62
N VAL A 206 17.06 -1.43 6.95
CA VAL A 206 16.16 -2.60 7.06
C VAL A 206 15.89 -2.98 8.51
N VAL A 207 16.87 -2.87 9.41
CA VAL A 207 16.74 -3.31 10.81
C VAL A 207 17.19 -2.21 11.76
N ALA A 208 16.32 -1.82 12.69
CA ALA A 208 16.66 -0.84 13.73
C ALA A 208 17.68 -1.45 14.76
N ARG A 209 18.57 -0.60 15.28
CA ARG A 209 19.64 -1.03 16.21
C ARG A 209 19.14 -1.79 17.44
N ALA A 210 18.00 -1.42 18.03
CA ALA A 210 17.42 -2.08 19.19
C ALA A 210 16.95 -3.52 18.91
N ALA A 211 16.35 -3.78 17.71
CA ALA A 211 15.93 -5.13 17.30
C ALA A 211 17.12 -6.06 17.04
N ALA A 212 18.27 -5.49 16.64
CA ALA A 212 19.51 -6.24 16.43
C ALA A 212 20.14 -6.76 17.75
N ALA A 213 20.02 -5.98 18.85
CA ALA A 213 20.56 -6.37 20.16
C ALA A 213 19.75 -7.51 20.80
N ASP A 214 18.41 -7.54 20.64
CA ASP A 214 17.55 -8.59 21.19
C ASP A 214 17.69 -9.92 20.42
N SER A 215 17.84 -9.87 19.11
CA SER A 215 18.10 -11.07 18.29
C SER A 215 19.47 -11.70 18.58
N GLY A 216 20.49 -10.88 18.90
CA GLY A 216 21.81 -11.34 19.35
C GLY A 216 21.75 -12.04 20.71
N ARG A 217 21.03 -11.47 21.67
CA ARG A 217 20.82 -12.08 23.00
C ARG A 217 20.06 -13.40 22.94
N ARG A 218 19.01 -13.49 22.12
CA ARG A 218 18.24 -14.74 21.95
C ARG A 218 19.07 -15.85 21.30
N ARG A 219 19.96 -15.53 20.34
CA ARG A 219 20.87 -16.51 19.74
C ARG A 219 21.95 -16.98 20.70
N GLN A 220 22.43 -16.12 21.61
CA GLN A 220 23.41 -16.50 22.65
C GLN A 220 22.77 -17.25 23.80
N ALA A 221 21.49 -17.05 24.10
CA ALA A 221 20.77 -17.78 25.17
C ALA A 221 20.32 -19.21 24.77
N ALA A 222 20.27 -19.52 23.48
CA ALA A 222 19.77 -20.80 22.96
C ALA A 222 20.70 -22.03 23.14
N PRO A 223 22.04 -21.95 23.35
CA PRO A 223 22.91 -23.15 23.42
C PRO A 223 22.99 -23.83 24.79
N ALA A 224 22.61 -23.18 25.89
CA ALA A 224 22.85 -23.74 27.23
C ALA A 224 21.83 -24.81 27.64
N ALA A 225 20.57 -24.67 27.21
CA ALA A 225 19.50 -25.59 27.63
C ALA A 225 19.54 -26.97 26.96
N ARG A 226 20.23 -27.13 25.82
CA ARG A 226 20.33 -28.43 25.12
C ARG A 226 21.50 -29.32 25.61
N ARG A 227 22.48 -28.76 26.33
CA ARG A 227 23.64 -29.54 26.84
C ARG A 227 23.42 -30.18 28.22
N SER A 228 22.54 -29.61 29.06
CA SER A 228 22.27 -30.17 30.40
C SER A 228 21.36 -31.40 30.37
N GLY A 229 20.48 -31.54 29.38
CA GLY A 229 19.57 -32.68 29.25
C GLY A 229 20.24 -34.00 28.75
N ARG A 230 21.46 -33.91 28.20
CA ARG A 230 22.13 -35.11 27.63
C ARG A 230 23.13 -35.79 28.57
N ARG A 231 23.41 -35.21 29.76
CA ARG A 231 24.34 -35.81 30.76
C ARG A 231 23.64 -36.60 31.85
N ALA A 232 22.33 -36.52 32.04
CA ALA A 232 21.58 -37.20 33.09
C ALA A 232 21.05 -38.61 32.69
N GLY A 233 21.34 -39.10 31.48
CA GLY A 233 20.79 -40.36 30.97
C GLY A 233 21.78 -41.53 30.81
N ARG A 234 23.00 -41.46 31.40
CA ARG A 234 24.02 -42.47 31.15
C ARG A 234 24.65 -43.01 32.44
N ASP A 235 23.85 -43.30 33.48
CA ASP A 235 24.32 -44.08 34.64
C ASP A 235 23.15 -44.86 35.24
N ARG A 236 22.77 -45.93 34.57
CA ARG A 236 22.03 -47.07 35.13
C ARG A 236 22.59 -48.33 34.49
N SER A 237 23.58 -48.89 35.13
CA SER A 237 24.04 -50.28 34.94
C SER A 237 22.94 -51.23 35.41
N PRO A 238 22.62 -52.31 34.70
CA PRO A 238 21.72 -53.36 35.23
C PRO A 238 22.47 -54.27 36.22
N GLU A 239 21.90 -54.41 37.37
CA GLU A 239 22.29 -55.41 38.42
C GLU A 239 21.91 -56.82 37.95
N PRO A 240 22.74 -57.87 38.19
CA PRO A 240 22.43 -59.23 37.75
C PRO A 240 21.49 -59.91 38.78
N GLU A 241 20.34 -60.38 38.32
CA GLU A 241 19.45 -61.25 39.03
C GLU A 241 20.11 -62.62 39.21
N ARG A 242 20.33 -62.99 40.52
CA ARG A 242 20.65 -64.36 40.93
C ARG A 242 19.38 -65.20 40.98
N GLY A 243 19.42 -66.29 40.30
CA GLY A 243 18.41 -67.32 40.34
C GLY A 243 18.24 -68.02 41.66
N SER A 244 17.08 -68.50 41.85
CA SER A 244 16.66 -69.60 42.77
C SER A 244 15.35 -70.08 42.19
N GLY A 245 15.19 -71.18 41.68
CA GLY A 245 15.28 -72.56 41.99
C GLY A 245 14.01 -73.09 42.65
N SER A 246 13.50 -74.15 42.05
CA SER A 246 12.58 -75.17 42.61
C SER A 246 11.07 -74.87 42.57
N ASP A 247 10.38 -75.66 41.95
CA ASP A 247 9.76 -76.92 42.13
C ASP A 247 8.23 -76.93 41.93
N LEU A 248 7.87 -77.91 41.17
CA LEU A 248 6.77 -78.86 41.31
C LEU A 248 5.30 -78.53 41.08
N ALA A 249 4.84 -79.23 40.08
CA ALA A 249 3.66 -80.12 40.05
C ALA A 249 2.24 -79.53 40.06
N ALA A 250 1.58 -79.77 39.06
CA ALA A 250 0.37 -80.56 38.76
C ALA A 250 -0.31 -79.99 37.48
#